data_135f503217b6ad800949d6201051d77c
#
_entry.id   135f503217b6ad800949d6201051d77c
#
_cell.length_a   1.000
_cell.length_b   1.000
_cell.length_c   1.000
_cell.angle_alpha   90.00
_cell.angle_beta   90.00
_cell.angle_gamma   90.00
#
_symmetry.space_group_name_H-M   'P 1'
#
loop_
_entity.id
_entity.type
_entity.pdbx_description
1 polymer ?
#
loop_
_entity_poly.entity_id
_entity_poly.type
_entity_poly.pdbx_seq_one_letter_code
_entity_poly.pdbx_strand_id
1 'polypeptide(L)'
;MPFKIIRNDITKMNTEAIVNTANDHAAVGTGCDSAVYEAAGYQELLEYRKKHIGFVEEGGAFITPGFQLQAKYIIHAVSPYYVDGKHGEEEKLRSCYSKSLQLAKENGVKSIAFPLISTGGFGYPKEEGIRIAADEINTFLLSNEMLIYLVVFDRKATALGEKLYPDLESYIDHNYVESVREKEYGKSSEQSIRLWRERSSSNIDRRPNKNNGMQEKQPKLFLSGVDSQPCGFGEDE
;
A
#
# COMPACT_ATOMS: atom_id res chain seq x y z
N MET A 1 -6.93 -8.89 20.24
CA MET A 1 -7.73 -8.20 19.21
C MET A 1 -7.12 -8.45 17.85
N PRO A 2 -7.87 -8.54 16.77
CA PRO A 2 -7.35 -8.80 15.42
C PRO A 2 -6.67 -7.58 14.79
N PHE A 3 -6.75 -6.40 15.40
CA PHE A 3 -6.09 -5.17 14.96
C PHE A 3 -5.05 -4.71 15.98
N LYS A 4 -3.82 -4.41 15.50
CA LYS A 4 -2.69 -3.96 16.33
C LYS A 4 -1.97 -2.79 15.64
N ILE A 5 -1.53 -1.80 16.42
CA ILE A 5 -0.62 -0.75 15.95
C ILE A 5 0.78 -1.11 16.46
N ILE A 6 1.73 -1.24 15.56
CA ILE A 6 3.10 -1.61 15.92
C ILE A 6 4.12 -0.67 15.29
N ARG A 7 5.23 -0.45 15.97
CA ARG A 7 6.38 0.26 15.40
C ARG A 7 7.38 -0.75 14.87
N ASN A 8 7.48 -0.87 13.55
CA ASN A 8 8.37 -1.84 12.89
C ASN A 8 8.68 -1.40 11.46
N ASP A 9 9.55 -2.16 10.77
CA ASP A 9 9.74 -2.13 9.34
C ASP A 9 8.73 -3.07 8.66
N ILE A 10 7.95 -2.54 7.74
CA ILE A 10 6.91 -3.31 7.05
C ILE A 10 7.49 -4.47 6.23
N THR A 11 8.71 -4.33 5.71
CA THR A 11 9.39 -5.37 4.91
C THR A 11 9.82 -6.59 5.75
N LYS A 12 9.82 -6.44 7.09
CA LYS A 12 10.17 -7.49 8.06
C LYS A 12 8.96 -8.10 8.75
N MET A 13 7.76 -7.68 8.36
CA MET A 13 6.54 -8.23 8.92
C MET A 13 6.33 -9.68 8.48
N ASN A 14 6.04 -10.54 9.46
CA ASN A 14 5.66 -11.92 9.21
C ASN A 14 4.13 -12.03 9.04
N THR A 15 3.65 -11.48 7.93
CA THR A 15 2.23 -11.51 7.51
C THR A 15 2.14 -12.11 6.10
N GLU A 16 0.98 -12.66 5.75
CA GLU A 16 0.75 -13.22 4.41
C GLU A 16 0.76 -12.15 3.32
N ALA A 17 0.36 -10.92 3.66
CA ALA A 17 0.47 -9.78 2.78
C ALA A 17 1.04 -8.56 3.51
N ILE A 18 1.75 -7.72 2.76
CA ILE A 18 2.10 -6.36 3.18
C ILE A 18 1.49 -5.35 2.20
N VAL A 19 1.21 -4.14 2.67
CA VAL A 19 0.74 -3.05 1.81
C VAL A 19 1.89 -2.10 1.50
N ASN A 20 2.03 -1.77 0.24
CA ASN A 20 2.98 -0.78 -0.27
C ASN A 20 2.26 0.52 -0.62
N THR A 21 2.90 1.67 -0.37
CA THR A 21 2.42 2.99 -0.80
C THR A 21 2.92 3.28 -2.21
N ALA A 22 2.10 3.01 -3.21
CA ALA A 22 2.52 3.07 -4.61
C ALA A 22 2.21 4.43 -5.27
N ASN A 23 2.95 4.72 -6.34
CA ASN A 23 2.59 5.78 -7.28
C ASN A 23 1.52 5.30 -8.27
N ASP A 24 0.88 6.22 -8.95
CA ASP A 24 -0.10 5.97 -10.02
C ASP A 24 0.53 5.31 -11.26
N HIS A 25 1.78 5.63 -11.57
CA HIS A 25 2.57 5.04 -12.64
C HIS A 25 3.57 4.00 -12.14
N ALA A 26 4.08 3.15 -13.06
CA ALA A 26 5.12 2.17 -12.77
C ALA A 26 6.49 2.85 -12.58
N ALA A 27 6.62 3.61 -11.50
CA ALA A 27 7.82 4.27 -11.06
C ALA A 27 7.98 4.08 -9.56
N VAL A 28 9.21 3.89 -9.10
CA VAL A 28 9.52 3.71 -7.68
C VAL A 28 9.62 5.08 -7.01
N GLY A 29 8.90 5.26 -5.91
CA GLY A 29 8.94 6.45 -5.07
C GLY A 29 10.05 6.38 -4.02
N THR A 30 9.81 7.04 -2.89
CA THR A 30 10.73 7.09 -1.74
C THR A 30 10.08 6.50 -0.49
N GLY A 31 10.86 6.27 0.55
CA GLY A 31 10.39 5.77 1.84
C GLY A 31 9.87 4.33 1.75
N CYS A 32 8.62 4.10 2.16
CA CYS A 32 8.03 2.77 2.17
C CYS A 32 8.08 2.11 0.78
N ASP A 33 7.80 2.85 -0.30
CA ASP A 33 7.78 2.31 -1.66
C ASP A 33 9.16 1.80 -2.09
N SER A 34 10.22 2.61 -1.92
CA SER A 34 11.59 2.15 -2.24
C SER A 34 12.02 0.97 -1.39
N ALA A 35 11.73 0.99 -0.09
CA ALA A 35 12.08 -0.11 0.82
C ALA A 35 11.42 -1.44 0.41
N VAL A 36 10.15 -1.40 0.02
CA VAL A 36 9.42 -2.59 -0.46
C VAL A 36 10.00 -3.08 -1.78
N TYR A 37 10.30 -2.19 -2.73
CA TYR A 37 10.92 -2.59 -4.00
C TYR A 37 12.29 -3.23 -3.81
N GLU A 38 13.14 -2.66 -2.96
CA GLU A 38 14.46 -3.21 -2.65
C GLU A 38 14.38 -4.59 -1.99
N ALA A 39 13.47 -4.74 -1.02
CA ALA A 39 13.29 -6.01 -0.30
C ALA A 39 12.61 -7.10 -1.15
N ALA A 40 11.74 -6.72 -2.08
CA ALA A 40 11.06 -7.65 -2.99
C ALA A 40 11.90 -8.08 -4.19
N GLY A 41 12.99 -7.36 -4.50
CA GLY A 41 13.76 -7.50 -5.74
C GLY A 41 13.37 -6.42 -6.74
N TYR A 42 14.10 -5.31 -6.71
CA TYR A 42 13.78 -4.04 -7.38
C TYR A 42 13.39 -4.19 -8.85
N GLN A 43 14.23 -4.86 -9.64
CA GLN A 43 14.01 -4.99 -11.08
C GLN A 43 12.82 -5.90 -11.38
N GLU A 44 12.72 -7.02 -10.67
CA GLU A 44 11.68 -8.02 -10.89
C GLU A 44 10.28 -7.45 -10.62
N LEU A 45 10.10 -6.76 -9.49
CA LEU A 45 8.83 -6.12 -9.15
C LEU A 45 8.50 -4.97 -10.12
N LEU A 46 9.49 -4.14 -10.50
CA LEU A 46 9.28 -3.02 -11.42
C LEU A 46 8.87 -3.49 -12.83
N GLU A 47 9.54 -4.53 -13.35
CA GLU A 47 9.22 -5.12 -14.64
C GLU A 47 7.84 -5.78 -14.63
N TYR A 48 7.52 -6.51 -13.55
CA TYR A 48 6.20 -7.10 -13.38
C TYR A 48 5.10 -6.02 -13.42
N ARG A 49 5.28 -4.94 -12.66
CA ARG A 49 4.33 -3.83 -12.63
C ARG A 49 4.17 -3.16 -14.00
N LYS A 50 5.25 -2.89 -14.72
CA LYS A 50 5.20 -2.32 -16.07
C LYS A 50 4.45 -3.20 -17.06
N LYS A 51 4.68 -4.51 -16.98
CA LYS A 51 4.12 -5.49 -17.93
C LYS A 51 2.65 -5.82 -17.65
N HIS A 52 2.26 -5.92 -16.39
CA HIS A 52 0.97 -6.51 -16.00
C HIS A 52 -0.03 -5.51 -15.41
N ILE A 53 0.43 -4.38 -14.86
CA ILE A 53 -0.42 -3.44 -14.12
C ILE A 53 -0.56 -2.11 -14.86
N GLY A 54 0.55 -1.44 -15.15
CA GLY A 54 0.54 -0.11 -15.79
C GLY A 54 0.09 1.01 -14.85
N PHE A 55 -0.81 1.86 -15.34
CA PHE A 55 -1.37 2.99 -14.61
C PHE A 55 -2.54 2.56 -13.72
N VAL A 56 -2.55 3.06 -12.48
CA VAL A 56 -3.67 2.93 -11.53
C VAL A 56 -3.88 4.29 -10.87
N GLU A 57 -5.11 4.79 -10.87
CA GLU A 57 -5.43 6.10 -10.30
C GLU A 57 -5.26 6.17 -8.78
N GLU A 58 -5.08 7.38 -8.23
CA GLU A 58 -5.05 7.64 -6.79
C GLU A 58 -6.31 7.12 -6.09
N GLY A 59 -6.13 6.50 -4.92
CA GLY A 59 -7.20 5.80 -4.21
C GLY A 59 -7.48 4.40 -4.76
N GLY A 60 -6.76 3.96 -5.80
CA GLY A 60 -6.77 2.60 -6.32
C GLY A 60 -5.87 1.67 -5.53
N ALA A 61 -6.00 0.36 -5.78
CA ALA A 61 -5.08 -0.66 -5.28
C ALA A 61 -4.93 -1.80 -6.30
N PHE A 62 -3.79 -2.48 -6.26
CA PHE A 62 -3.52 -3.69 -7.04
C PHE A 62 -2.63 -4.65 -6.26
N ILE A 63 -2.59 -5.91 -6.66
CA ILE A 63 -1.85 -6.97 -5.98
C ILE A 63 -0.76 -7.55 -6.88
N THR A 64 0.38 -7.90 -6.28
CA THR A 64 1.48 -8.64 -6.92
C THR A 64 1.93 -9.79 -6.04
N PRO A 65 2.70 -10.75 -6.58
CA PRO A 65 3.46 -11.68 -5.73
C PRO A 65 4.40 -10.94 -4.79
N GLY A 66 4.81 -11.59 -3.70
CA GLY A 66 5.76 -11.04 -2.73
C GLY A 66 7.22 -11.10 -3.19
N PHE A 67 7.52 -11.81 -4.28
CA PHE A 67 8.87 -12.04 -4.80
C PHE A 67 9.84 -12.53 -3.72
N GLN A 68 10.88 -11.73 -3.35
CA GLN A 68 11.88 -12.09 -2.35
C GLN A 68 11.46 -11.79 -0.91
N LEU A 69 10.29 -11.18 -0.69
CA LEU A 69 9.73 -10.96 0.64
C LEU A 69 9.21 -12.26 1.27
N GLN A 70 9.12 -12.29 2.60
CA GLN A 70 8.46 -13.39 3.31
C GLN A 70 6.94 -13.40 3.08
N ALA A 71 6.34 -12.23 2.88
CA ALA A 71 4.94 -12.08 2.53
C ALA A 71 4.66 -12.69 1.16
N LYS A 72 3.57 -13.46 1.06
CA LYS A 72 3.14 -14.09 -0.19
C LYS A 72 2.69 -13.06 -1.22
N TYR A 73 2.13 -11.95 -0.76
CA TYR A 73 1.60 -10.89 -1.60
C TYR A 73 2.08 -9.52 -1.16
N ILE A 74 2.22 -8.62 -2.15
CA ILE A 74 2.30 -7.19 -1.94
C ILE A 74 1.02 -6.57 -2.51
N ILE A 75 0.27 -5.85 -1.68
CA ILE A 75 -0.86 -5.05 -2.12
C ILE A 75 -0.39 -3.61 -2.22
N HIS A 76 -0.49 -3.03 -3.40
CA HIS A 76 -0.01 -1.69 -3.68
C HIS A 76 -1.20 -0.71 -3.65
N ALA A 77 -1.25 0.14 -2.64
CA ALA A 77 -2.23 1.20 -2.51
C ALA A 77 -1.70 2.48 -3.19
N VAL A 78 -2.40 2.98 -4.19
CA VAL A 78 -2.00 4.20 -4.89
C VAL A 78 -2.37 5.40 -4.05
N SER A 79 -1.38 5.89 -3.31
CA SER A 79 -1.52 6.87 -2.25
C SER A 79 -1.91 8.24 -2.78
N PRO A 80 -2.93 8.93 -2.22
CA PRO A 80 -3.22 10.30 -2.57
C PRO A 80 -2.18 11.27 -1.99
N TYR A 81 -1.87 12.30 -2.76
CA TYR A 81 -1.10 13.44 -2.26
C TYR A 81 -2.01 14.40 -1.49
N TYR A 82 -1.58 14.84 -0.31
CA TYR A 82 -2.35 15.79 0.49
C TYR A 82 -2.04 17.24 0.09
N VAL A 83 -3.06 18.02 -0.22
CA VAL A 83 -2.98 19.43 -0.52
C VAL A 83 -3.53 20.27 0.64
N ASP A 84 -4.81 20.15 0.92
CA ASP A 84 -5.49 20.93 1.96
C ASP A 84 -6.73 20.22 2.56
N GLY A 85 -6.99 18.99 2.16
CA GLY A 85 -8.15 18.19 2.59
C GLY A 85 -9.47 18.51 1.88
N LYS A 86 -9.43 19.30 0.78
CA LYS A 86 -10.65 19.72 0.04
C LYS A 86 -10.73 19.17 -1.37
N HIS A 87 -9.80 18.32 -1.76
CA HIS A 87 -9.69 17.77 -3.11
C HIS A 87 -9.99 16.26 -3.17
N GLY A 88 -10.79 15.77 -2.22
CA GLY A 88 -11.17 14.36 -2.13
C GLY A 88 -10.05 13.45 -1.61
N GLU A 89 -9.07 14.03 -0.87
CA GLU A 89 -7.94 13.27 -0.35
C GLU A 89 -8.39 12.25 0.69
N GLU A 90 -9.38 12.58 1.53
CA GLU A 90 -9.92 11.66 2.52
C GLU A 90 -10.60 10.45 1.86
N GLU A 91 -11.47 10.69 0.90
CA GLU A 91 -12.16 9.62 0.17
C GLU A 91 -11.17 8.70 -0.55
N LYS A 92 -10.13 9.26 -1.16
CA LYS A 92 -9.08 8.48 -1.80
C LYS A 92 -8.27 7.67 -0.79
N LEU A 93 -7.93 8.26 0.38
CA LEU A 93 -7.20 7.54 1.42
C LEU A 93 -8.04 6.40 2.01
N ARG A 94 -9.32 6.63 2.30
CA ARG A 94 -10.27 5.58 2.71
C ARG A 94 -10.34 4.47 1.67
N SER A 95 -10.42 4.83 0.40
CA SER A 95 -10.44 3.89 -0.72
C SER A 95 -9.16 3.04 -0.80
N CYS A 96 -7.98 3.60 -0.48
CA CYS A 96 -6.74 2.84 -0.39
C CYS A 96 -6.83 1.69 0.64
N TYR A 97 -7.33 1.99 1.84
CA TYR A 97 -7.49 0.97 2.89
C TYR A 97 -8.56 -0.06 2.51
N SER A 98 -9.75 0.39 2.14
CA SER A 98 -10.88 -0.51 1.84
C SER A 98 -10.61 -1.43 0.65
N LYS A 99 -10.03 -0.90 -0.45
CA LYS A 99 -9.67 -1.72 -1.62
C LYS A 99 -8.53 -2.70 -1.31
N SER A 100 -7.56 -2.29 -0.50
CA SER A 100 -6.48 -3.20 -0.08
C SER A 100 -7.00 -4.35 0.78
N LEU A 101 -7.91 -4.08 1.72
CA LEU A 101 -8.57 -5.10 2.53
C LEU A 101 -9.43 -6.02 1.69
N GLN A 102 -10.14 -5.48 0.71
CA GLN A 102 -10.94 -6.28 -0.21
C GLN A 102 -10.07 -7.21 -1.07
N LEU A 103 -8.97 -6.72 -1.65
CA LEU A 103 -8.01 -7.53 -2.39
C LEU A 103 -7.40 -8.64 -1.52
N ALA A 104 -7.05 -8.33 -0.27
CA ALA A 104 -6.55 -9.32 0.67
C ALA A 104 -7.58 -10.43 0.92
N LYS A 105 -8.85 -10.06 1.17
CA LYS A 105 -9.95 -11.00 1.36
C LYS A 105 -10.17 -11.89 0.14
N GLU A 106 -10.22 -11.31 -1.05
CA GLU A 106 -10.41 -12.04 -2.33
C GLU A 106 -9.30 -13.04 -2.61
N ASN A 107 -8.10 -12.77 -2.12
CA ASN A 107 -6.94 -13.68 -2.24
C ASN A 107 -6.75 -14.61 -1.03
N GLY A 108 -7.73 -14.68 -0.13
CA GLY A 108 -7.74 -15.59 1.02
C GLY A 108 -6.71 -15.26 2.10
N VAL A 109 -6.17 -14.05 2.11
CA VAL A 109 -5.17 -13.56 3.07
C VAL A 109 -5.76 -13.55 4.49
N LYS A 110 -5.02 -14.10 5.44
CA LYS A 110 -5.42 -14.18 6.86
C LYS A 110 -4.70 -13.16 7.74
N SER A 111 -3.56 -12.64 7.28
CA SER A 111 -2.81 -11.61 8.00
C SER A 111 -2.22 -10.58 7.04
N ILE A 112 -2.35 -9.30 7.37
CA ILE A 112 -1.90 -8.19 6.53
C ILE A 112 -1.26 -7.09 7.38
N ALA A 113 -0.22 -6.45 6.86
CA ALA A 113 0.41 -5.29 7.46
C ALA A 113 0.25 -4.07 6.54
N PHE A 114 -0.25 -2.98 7.11
CA PHE A 114 -0.40 -1.69 6.45
C PHE A 114 0.65 -0.71 6.94
N PRO A 115 1.26 0.10 6.07
CA PRO A 115 1.94 1.31 6.51
C PRO A 115 0.89 2.39 6.81
N LEU A 116 1.32 3.49 7.44
CA LEU A 116 0.48 4.67 7.56
C LEU A 116 0.50 5.43 6.21
N ILE A 117 -0.48 5.12 5.35
CA ILE A 117 -0.55 5.58 3.96
C ILE A 117 -0.58 7.11 3.89
N SER A 118 0.11 7.71 2.93
CA SER A 118 0.18 9.15 2.60
C SER A 118 0.80 10.05 3.67
N THR A 119 1.12 9.59 4.87
CA THR A 119 1.55 10.46 5.98
C THR A 119 3.05 10.76 6.02
N GLY A 120 3.81 10.22 5.08
CA GLY A 120 5.22 10.54 4.87
C GLY A 120 5.42 11.73 3.93
N GLY A 121 6.14 11.52 2.82
CA GLY A 121 6.42 12.54 1.80
C GLY A 121 5.18 13.16 1.15
N PHE A 122 4.03 12.48 1.18
CA PHE A 122 2.75 12.98 0.64
C PHE A 122 2.00 13.90 1.59
N GLY A 123 2.48 14.08 2.83
CA GLY A 123 2.11 15.17 3.72
C GLY A 123 0.74 15.04 4.41
N TYR A 124 0.05 13.89 4.32
CA TYR A 124 -1.22 13.72 5.00
C TYR A 124 -1.05 13.87 6.52
N PRO A 125 -1.91 14.62 7.24
CA PRO A 125 -1.81 14.78 8.69
C PRO A 125 -1.87 13.42 9.39
N LYS A 126 -0.87 13.13 10.24
CA LYS A 126 -0.71 11.80 10.85
C LYS A 126 -1.88 11.39 11.73
N GLU A 127 -2.41 12.32 12.53
CA GLU A 127 -3.54 12.04 13.41
C GLU A 127 -4.79 11.63 12.61
N GLU A 128 -5.09 12.36 11.55
CA GLU A 128 -6.20 12.04 10.65
C GLU A 128 -5.95 10.73 9.90
N GLY A 129 -4.71 10.51 9.41
CA GLY A 129 -4.33 9.26 8.76
C GLY A 129 -4.50 8.04 9.65
N ILE A 130 -4.15 8.13 10.95
CA ILE A 130 -4.36 7.04 11.91
C ILE A 130 -5.86 6.80 12.13
N ARG A 131 -6.68 7.85 12.26
CA ARG A 131 -8.13 7.73 12.43
C ARG A 131 -8.77 7.06 11.24
N ILE A 132 -8.46 7.50 10.04
CA ILE A 132 -8.97 6.92 8.79
C ILE A 132 -8.57 5.44 8.67
N ALA A 133 -7.31 5.11 8.93
CA ALA A 133 -6.84 3.73 8.92
C ALA A 133 -7.62 2.86 9.91
N ALA A 134 -7.77 3.33 11.15
CA ALA A 134 -8.49 2.59 12.19
C ALA A 134 -9.98 2.44 11.86
N ASP A 135 -10.63 3.48 11.34
CA ASP A 135 -12.05 3.44 10.95
C ASP A 135 -12.30 2.40 9.86
N GLU A 136 -11.48 2.39 8.79
CA GLU A 136 -11.63 1.44 7.68
C GLU A 136 -11.33 0.00 8.12
N ILE A 137 -10.27 -0.19 8.93
CA ILE A 137 -9.89 -1.51 9.47
C ILE A 137 -10.99 -2.04 10.39
N ASN A 138 -11.48 -1.23 11.33
CA ASN A 138 -12.53 -1.65 12.24
C ASN A 138 -13.83 -1.95 11.50
N THR A 139 -14.20 -1.13 10.52
CA THR A 139 -15.38 -1.36 9.68
C THR A 139 -15.29 -2.70 8.96
N PHE A 140 -14.13 -3.01 8.38
CA PHE A 140 -13.89 -4.29 7.72
C PHE A 140 -14.01 -5.47 8.70
N LEU A 141 -13.46 -5.34 9.91
CA LEU A 141 -13.44 -6.40 10.93
C LEU A 141 -14.83 -6.67 11.56
N LEU A 142 -15.82 -5.80 11.38
CA LEU A 142 -17.20 -6.07 11.82
C LEU A 142 -17.81 -7.30 11.11
N SER A 143 -17.36 -7.60 9.90
CA SER A 143 -17.92 -8.69 9.09
C SER A 143 -16.87 -9.66 8.52
N ASN A 144 -15.61 -9.49 8.89
CA ASN A 144 -14.50 -10.31 8.38
C ASN A 144 -13.51 -10.66 9.49
N GLU A 145 -12.85 -11.80 9.35
CA GLU A 145 -11.79 -12.24 10.25
C GLU A 145 -10.44 -12.14 9.53
N MET A 146 -9.57 -11.27 10.02
CA MET A 146 -8.22 -11.08 9.52
C MET A 146 -7.34 -10.46 10.60
N LEU A 147 -6.10 -10.91 10.74
CA LEU A 147 -5.12 -10.28 11.62
C LEU A 147 -4.50 -9.09 10.89
N ILE A 148 -4.71 -7.88 11.39
CA ILE A 148 -4.31 -6.63 10.73
C ILE A 148 -3.34 -5.86 11.61
N TYR A 149 -2.21 -5.46 11.02
CA TYR A 149 -1.23 -4.60 11.65
C TYR A 149 -1.18 -3.24 10.95
N LEU A 150 -1.25 -2.15 11.71
CA LEU A 150 -0.86 -0.83 11.25
C LEU A 150 0.58 -0.59 11.69
N VAL A 151 1.49 -0.60 10.74
CA VAL A 151 2.92 -0.46 10.99
C VAL A 151 3.29 1.01 10.90
N VAL A 152 3.70 1.59 12.03
CA VAL A 152 4.17 2.96 12.12
C VAL A 152 5.68 2.98 12.27
N PHE A 153 6.34 3.87 11.54
CA PHE A 153 7.79 3.93 11.50
C PHE A 153 8.36 4.98 12.48
N ASP A 154 7.70 6.11 12.63
CA ASP A 154 8.19 7.22 13.44
C ASP A 154 7.54 7.30 14.84
N ARG A 155 8.29 7.86 15.80
CA ARG A 155 7.86 8.00 17.20
C ARG A 155 6.61 8.85 17.38
N LYS A 156 6.40 9.86 16.53
CA LYS A 156 5.20 10.72 16.65
C LYS A 156 3.94 9.97 16.27
N ALA A 157 4.01 9.19 15.19
CA ALA A 157 2.89 8.34 14.80
C ALA A 157 2.59 7.27 15.85
N THR A 158 3.63 6.67 16.48
CA THR A 158 3.45 5.72 17.59
C THR A 158 2.73 6.36 18.76
N ALA A 159 3.25 7.50 19.26
CA ALA A 159 2.65 8.21 20.40
C ALA A 159 1.21 8.67 20.13
N LEU A 160 0.90 9.05 18.89
CA LEU A 160 -0.47 9.38 18.48
C LEU A 160 -1.36 8.14 18.46
N GLY A 161 -0.86 7.01 17.96
CA GLY A 161 -1.59 5.74 17.97
C GLY A 161 -1.94 5.30 19.40
N GLU A 162 -0.98 5.30 20.31
CA GLU A 162 -1.18 4.99 21.72
C GLU A 162 -2.17 5.93 22.42
N LYS A 163 -2.12 7.22 22.10
CA LYS A 163 -3.05 8.22 22.63
C LYS A 163 -4.47 8.04 22.14
N LEU A 164 -4.64 7.73 20.85
CA LEU A 164 -5.95 7.61 20.22
C LEU A 164 -6.61 6.25 20.50
N TYR A 165 -5.81 5.22 20.64
CA TYR A 165 -6.25 3.83 20.80
C TYR A 165 -5.46 3.12 21.90
N PRO A 166 -5.66 3.49 23.18
CA PRO A 166 -4.87 2.97 24.32
C PRO A 166 -5.05 1.46 24.55
N ASP A 167 -6.15 0.89 24.07
CA ASP A 167 -6.45 -0.54 24.21
C ASP A 167 -5.79 -1.41 23.13
N LEU A 168 -5.12 -0.81 22.13
CA LEU A 168 -4.39 -1.55 21.11
C LEU A 168 -2.99 -1.90 21.60
N GLU A 169 -2.61 -3.16 21.45
CA GLU A 169 -1.24 -3.59 21.71
C GLU A 169 -0.25 -2.83 20.82
N SER A 170 0.72 -2.15 21.43
CA SER A 170 1.84 -1.55 20.72
C SER A 170 3.12 -2.33 21.03
N TYR A 171 3.86 -2.72 19.98
CA TYR A 171 5.20 -3.28 20.09
C TYR A 171 6.19 -2.34 19.39
N ILE A 172 7.30 -2.03 20.07
CA ILE A 172 8.28 -1.10 19.55
C ILE A 172 9.67 -1.74 19.54
N ASP A 173 10.23 -1.94 18.35
CA ASP A 173 11.67 -2.19 18.17
C ASP A 173 12.38 -0.87 17.85
N HIS A 174 12.79 -0.16 18.90
CA HIS A 174 13.40 1.16 18.78
C HIS A 174 14.73 1.17 18.02
N ASN A 175 15.56 0.15 18.21
CA ASN A 175 16.94 0.17 17.70
C ASN A 175 16.99 -0.02 16.19
N TYR A 176 16.18 -0.91 15.66
CA TYR A 176 16.11 -1.20 14.23
C TYR A 176 15.52 -0.01 13.44
N VAL A 177 14.38 0.50 13.89
CA VAL A 177 13.68 1.60 13.23
C VAL A 177 14.53 2.89 13.17
N GLU A 178 15.28 3.21 14.23
CA GLU A 178 16.16 4.38 14.20
C GLU A 178 17.33 4.21 13.21
N SER A 179 17.93 3.03 13.14
CA SER A 179 19.04 2.76 12.22
C SER A 179 18.65 2.86 10.74
N VAL A 180 17.43 2.46 10.40
CA VAL A 180 16.91 2.53 9.03
C VAL A 180 16.50 3.97 8.68
N ARG A 181 15.87 4.69 9.64
CA ARG A 181 15.45 6.08 9.45
C ARG A 181 16.61 7.01 9.09
N GLU A 182 17.77 6.88 9.73
CA GLU A 182 18.95 7.69 9.41
C GLU A 182 19.45 7.45 7.98
N LYS A 183 19.31 6.24 7.46
CA LYS A 183 19.71 5.89 6.09
C LYS A 183 18.75 6.42 5.03
N GLU A 184 17.45 6.35 5.27
CA GLU A 184 16.42 6.68 4.27
C GLU A 184 16.05 8.17 4.24
N TYR A 185 15.97 8.83 5.37
CA TYR A 185 15.49 10.21 5.46
C TYR A 185 16.59 11.29 5.46
N GLY A 186 17.86 10.88 5.55
CA GLY A 186 18.98 11.83 5.65
C GLY A 186 19.32 12.60 4.37
N LYS A 187 18.83 12.23 3.20
CA LYS A 187 19.32 12.81 1.93
C LYS A 187 18.30 13.09 0.82
N SER A 188 17.02 12.73 0.91
CA SER A 188 16.20 12.78 -0.32
C SER A 188 14.77 13.33 -0.24
N SER A 189 14.22 13.62 0.93
CA SER A 189 12.79 13.95 1.03
C SER A 189 12.38 15.23 0.29
N GLU A 190 13.15 16.32 0.41
CA GLU A 190 12.80 17.60 -0.22
C GLU A 190 12.97 17.60 -1.75
N GLN A 191 14.03 16.96 -2.27
CA GLN A 191 14.26 16.87 -3.72
C GLN A 191 13.23 15.99 -4.41
N SER A 192 12.84 14.88 -3.79
CA SER A 192 11.84 13.97 -4.37
C SER A 192 10.44 14.58 -4.37
N ILE A 193 10.06 15.29 -3.30
CA ILE A 193 8.81 16.04 -3.20
C ILE A 193 8.77 17.17 -4.26
N ARG A 194 9.88 17.87 -4.47
CA ARG A 194 9.98 18.92 -5.48
C ARG A 194 9.83 18.38 -6.89
N LEU A 195 10.52 17.30 -7.24
CA LEU A 195 10.45 16.66 -8.56
C LEU A 195 9.04 16.09 -8.83
N TRP A 196 8.38 15.56 -7.81
CA TRP A 196 7.01 15.09 -7.95
C TRP A 196 6.03 16.26 -8.17
N ARG A 197 6.15 17.37 -7.42
CA ARG A 197 5.34 18.59 -7.61
C ARG A 197 5.50 19.16 -9.04
N GLU A 198 6.72 19.20 -9.55
CA GLU A 198 7.00 19.67 -10.90
C GLU A 198 6.38 18.79 -11.99
N ARG A 199 6.37 17.45 -11.78
CA ARG A 199 5.73 16.48 -12.69
C ARG A 199 4.21 16.54 -12.64
N SER A 200 3.63 16.70 -11.46
CA SER A 200 2.17 16.78 -11.29
C SER A 200 1.60 18.07 -11.89
N SER A 201 2.29 19.19 -11.75
CA SER A 201 1.89 20.46 -12.38
C SER A 201 2.00 20.41 -13.92
N SER A 202 2.95 19.68 -14.49
CA SER A 202 3.08 19.54 -15.94
C SER A 202 2.06 18.57 -16.56
N ASN A 203 1.42 17.72 -15.78
CA ASN A 203 0.37 16.80 -16.25
C ASN A 203 -1.04 17.40 -16.23
N ILE A 204 -1.26 18.51 -15.52
CA ILE A 204 -2.56 19.21 -15.51
C ILE A 204 -2.88 19.78 -16.90
N ASP A 205 -1.88 20.16 -17.69
CA ASP A 205 -2.05 20.71 -19.05
C ASP A 205 -2.21 19.63 -20.15
N ARG A 206 -2.11 18.34 -19.82
CA ARG A 206 -2.21 17.23 -20.78
C ARG A 206 -3.49 16.40 -20.67
N ARG A 207 -4.60 16.96 -20.19
CA ARG A 207 -5.88 16.26 -20.28
C ARG A 207 -6.32 16.25 -21.75
N PRO A 208 -6.52 15.09 -22.38
CA PRO A 208 -7.09 15.06 -23.70
C PRO A 208 -8.52 15.60 -23.64
N ASN A 209 -8.83 16.50 -24.56
CA ASN A 209 -10.14 17.10 -24.76
C ASN A 209 -11.19 15.98 -24.92
N LYS A 210 -12.11 15.85 -23.97
CA LYS A 210 -13.21 14.87 -24.00
C LYS A 210 -14.25 15.30 -25.02
N ASN A 211 -13.97 15.14 -26.30
CA ASN A 211 -14.97 15.16 -27.37
C ASN A 211 -14.54 14.22 -28.50
N ASN A 212 -14.57 12.94 -28.25
CA ASN A 212 -14.75 11.91 -29.28
C ASN A 212 -15.26 10.66 -28.58
N GLY A 213 -16.50 10.31 -28.88
CA GLY A 213 -17.18 9.16 -28.35
C GLY A 213 -16.46 7.85 -28.75
N MET A 214 -15.79 7.26 -27.79
CA MET A 214 -15.40 5.86 -27.82
C MET A 214 -15.84 5.23 -26.52
N GLN A 215 -16.62 4.18 -26.64
CA GLN A 215 -17.09 3.34 -25.54
C GLN A 215 -15.89 2.87 -24.71
N GLU A 216 -15.86 3.28 -23.43
CA GLU A 216 -14.93 2.77 -22.44
C GLU A 216 -15.15 1.27 -22.28
N LYS A 217 -14.21 0.48 -22.78
CA LYS A 217 -14.04 -0.89 -22.31
C LYS A 217 -13.35 -0.81 -20.96
N GLN A 218 -14.10 -1.05 -19.89
CA GLN A 218 -13.55 -1.26 -18.56
C GLN A 218 -12.46 -2.34 -18.61
N PRO A 219 -11.27 -2.14 -18.02
CA PRO A 219 -10.29 -3.19 -17.91
C PRO A 219 -10.86 -4.28 -17.00
N LYS A 220 -11.04 -5.48 -17.57
CA LYS A 220 -11.38 -6.67 -16.80
C LYS A 220 -10.28 -6.88 -15.75
N LEU A 221 -10.66 -6.93 -14.47
CA LEU A 221 -9.83 -7.51 -13.42
C LEU A 221 -9.41 -8.91 -13.87
N PHE A 222 -8.12 -9.09 -14.11
CA PHE A 222 -7.57 -10.40 -14.43
C PHE A 222 -7.56 -11.25 -13.17
N LEU A 223 -8.62 -12.01 -12.98
CA LEU A 223 -8.60 -13.25 -12.23
C LEU A 223 -7.96 -14.29 -13.17
N SER A 224 -6.63 -14.40 -13.17
CA SER A 224 -5.99 -15.56 -13.78
C SER A 224 -6.21 -16.75 -12.84
N GLY A 225 -7.23 -17.54 -13.15
CA GLY A 225 -7.36 -18.87 -12.61
C GLY A 225 -6.09 -19.66 -12.94
N VAL A 226 -5.48 -20.22 -11.93
CA VAL A 226 -4.46 -21.25 -12.09
C VAL A 226 -5.24 -22.49 -12.57
N ASP A 227 -5.10 -22.84 -13.84
CA ASP A 227 -5.55 -24.12 -14.36
C ASP A 227 -4.80 -25.25 -13.64
N SER A 228 -5.47 -25.82 -12.66
CA SER A 228 -5.08 -27.13 -12.11
C SER A 228 -5.58 -28.20 -13.10
N GLN A 229 -4.70 -28.64 -13.97
CA GLN A 229 -4.93 -29.88 -14.70
C GLN A 229 -4.89 -31.07 -13.72
N PRO A 230 -5.88 -31.92 -13.70
CA PRO A 230 -5.79 -33.18 -12.94
C PRO A 230 -4.85 -34.12 -13.68
N CYS A 231 -3.82 -34.61 -12.97
CA CYS A 231 -3.05 -35.77 -13.41
C CYS A 231 -3.97 -36.99 -13.52
N GLY A 232 -4.26 -37.41 -14.72
CA GLY A 232 -4.91 -38.68 -14.99
C GLY A 232 -3.99 -39.83 -14.59
N PHE A 233 -4.40 -40.62 -13.61
CA PHE A 233 -3.88 -41.98 -13.43
C PHE A 233 -4.49 -42.85 -14.52
N GLY A 234 -3.67 -43.28 -15.48
CA GLY A 234 -3.98 -44.39 -16.34
C GLY A 234 -3.84 -45.66 -15.54
N GLU A 235 -4.93 -46.39 -15.38
CA GLU A 235 -4.91 -47.80 -15.11
C GLU A 235 -4.62 -48.51 -16.42
N ASP A 236 -3.53 -49.25 -16.47
CA ASP A 236 -3.33 -50.32 -17.44
C ASP A 236 -3.11 -51.64 -16.68
N GLU A 237 -3.73 -52.65 -17.21
CA GLU A 237 -3.90 -54.05 -16.79
C GLU A 237 -2.65 -54.74 -16.25
#